data_c01e4d669854154620c379c0c35e44a9
#
_entry.id   c01e4d669854154620c379c0c35e44a9
#
_cell.length_a   1.000
_cell.length_b   1.000
_cell.length_c   1.000
_cell.angle_alpha   90.00
_cell.angle_beta   90.00
_cell.angle_gamma   90.00
#
_symmetry.space_group_name_H-M   'P 1'
#
loop_
_entity.id
_entity.type
_entity.pdbx_description
1 polymer ?
#
loop_
_entity_poly.entity_id
_entity_poly.type
_entity_poly.pdbx_seq_one_letter_code
_entity_poly.pdbx_strand_id
1 'polypeptide(L)'
;KALVRLNEMFKGREVKKTYWAVVQSRPPHQSGHLKHWLKKDEKKNISRAYDREEKGTSACELDYDWLASSDNYFLLEVNPLTGRHHQIRVQLSKMGCPIKGDVKYGARRTNKDGSIHLHARQVEFIHPVKKEAVIITAPVPDEVVWKAFEKQLA
;
A
#
# COMPACT_ATOMS: atom_id res chain seq x y z
N LYS A 1 11.52 21.11 -16.83
CA LYS A 1 12.61 20.90 -15.84
C LYS A 1 12.08 20.29 -14.54
N ALA A 2 11.02 20.86 -13.95
CA ALA A 2 10.44 20.32 -12.70
C ALA A 2 9.90 18.90 -12.87
N LEU A 3 9.26 18.60 -13.98
CA LEU A 3 8.72 17.27 -14.26
C LEU A 3 9.83 16.21 -14.32
N VAL A 4 10.94 16.52 -15.00
CA VAL A 4 12.08 15.60 -15.11
C VAL A 4 12.68 15.34 -13.71
N ARG A 5 12.84 16.39 -12.91
CA ARG A 5 13.36 16.26 -11.55
C ARG A 5 12.43 15.45 -10.63
N LEU A 6 11.12 15.64 -10.76
CA LEU A 6 10.16 14.83 -10.01
C LEU A 6 10.25 13.37 -10.39
N ASN A 7 10.35 13.06 -11.67
CA ASN A 7 10.51 11.68 -12.15
C ASN A 7 11.79 11.05 -11.62
N GLU A 8 12.89 11.80 -11.56
CA GLU A 8 14.15 11.32 -11.00
C GLU A 8 14.01 11.04 -9.51
N MET A 9 13.32 11.91 -8.75
CA MET A 9 13.07 11.70 -7.33
C MET A 9 12.24 10.44 -7.08
N PHE A 10 11.19 10.20 -7.89
CA PHE A 10 10.40 8.98 -7.78
C PHE A 10 11.25 7.74 -8.02
N LYS A 11 12.14 7.78 -9.00
CA LYS A 11 13.08 6.68 -9.27
C LYS A 11 14.09 6.51 -8.15
N GLY A 12 14.62 7.61 -7.61
CA GLY A 12 15.63 7.61 -6.56
C GLY A 12 15.11 7.37 -5.16
N ARG A 13 13.81 7.11 -4.99
CA ARG A 13 13.17 6.92 -3.69
C ARG A 13 13.24 8.16 -2.78
N GLU A 14 13.39 9.33 -3.36
CA GLU A 14 13.37 10.61 -2.62
C GLU A 14 11.95 11.04 -2.29
N VAL A 15 10.97 10.26 -2.70
CA VAL A 15 9.56 10.50 -2.46
C VAL A 15 9.05 9.50 -1.44
N LYS A 16 8.52 10.02 -0.33
CA LYS A 16 7.87 9.17 0.68
C LYS A 16 6.40 9.04 0.33
N LYS A 17 5.95 7.81 0.14
CA LYS A 17 4.55 7.50 -0.17
C LYS A 17 3.90 6.85 1.03
N THR A 18 2.67 7.28 1.32
CA THR A 18 1.87 6.69 2.38
C THR A 18 0.55 6.24 1.80
N TYR A 19 0.23 4.96 2.02
CA TYR A 19 -1.04 4.38 1.62
C TYR A 19 -1.85 4.03 2.85
N TRP A 20 -3.16 4.08 2.72
CA TRP A 20 -4.08 3.51 3.68
C TRP A 20 -4.69 2.27 3.08
N ALA A 21 -4.70 1.18 3.84
CA ALA A 21 -5.29 -0.08 3.40
C ALA A 21 -6.26 -0.58 4.48
N VAL A 22 -7.47 -0.92 4.07
CA VAL A 22 -8.43 -1.57 4.95
C VAL A 22 -8.32 -3.07 4.69
N VAL A 23 -7.97 -3.82 5.72
CA VAL A 23 -7.79 -5.27 5.63
C VAL A 23 -8.87 -6.01 6.43
N GLN A 24 -9.14 -7.25 6.03
CA GLN A 24 -10.23 -8.03 6.64
C GLN A 24 -9.80 -8.92 7.80
N SER A 25 -8.51 -8.98 8.10
CA SER A 25 -7.99 -9.80 9.19
C SER A 25 -7.10 -8.97 10.09
N ARG A 26 -7.12 -9.30 11.37
CA ARG A 26 -6.31 -8.59 12.37
C ARG A 26 -4.82 -8.74 12.07
N PRO A 27 -4.06 -7.62 12.01
CA PRO A 27 -2.61 -7.70 11.81
C PRO A 27 -1.93 -8.43 12.99
N PRO A 28 -0.83 -9.14 12.73
CA PRO A 28 -0.12 -9.86 13.80
C PRO A 28 0.56 -8.92 14.80
N HIS A 29 0.89 -7.69 14.40
CA HIS A 29 1.58 -6.72 15.24
C HIS A 29 1.02 -5.32 15.03
N GLN A 30 1.24 -4.43 16.00
CA GLN A 30 0.84 -3.02 15.91
C GLN A 30 1.59 -2.30 14.79
N SER A 31 2.84 -2.68 14.54
CA SER A 31 3.65 -2.19 13.44
C SER A 31 4.59 -3.29 12.97
N GLY A 32 5.07 -3.16 11.74
CA GLY A 32 5.98 -4.17 11.22
C GLY A 32 6.68 -3.73 9.95
N HIS A 33 7.74 -4.45 9.65
CA HIS A 33 8.52 -4.31 8.44
C HIS A 33 8.42 -5.63 7.66
N LEU A 34 7.94 -5.57 6.43
CA LEU A 34 7.80 -6.74 5.59
C LEU A 34 8.82 -6.70 4.47
N LYS A 35 9.57 -7.79 4.33
CA LYS A 35 10.50 -7.97 3.22
C LYS A 35 10.18 -9.28 2.52
N HIS A 36 9.99 -9.21 1.23
CA HIS A 36 9.71 -10.36 0.38
C HIS A 36 10.42 -10.24 -0.95
N TRP A 37 10.37 -11.29 -1.73
CA TRP A 37 10.87 -11.30 -3.11
C TRP A 37 9.69 -11.61 -4.01
N LEU A 38 9.42 -10.71 -4.97
CA LEU A 38 8.24 -10.80 -5.83
C LEU A 38 8.61 -11.27 -7.22
N LYS A 39 7.72 -12.07 -7.78
CA LYS A 39 7.79 -12.51 -9.17
C LYS A 39 6.43 -12.34 -9.80
N LYS A 40 6.37 -11.60 -10.92
CA LYS A 40 5.12 -11.37 -11.65
C LYS A 40 4.88 -12.51 -12.63
N ASP A 41 3.64 -13.02 -12.66
CA ASP A 41 3.15 -13.90 -13.71
C ASP A 41 2.48 -13.02 -14.75
N GLU A 42 3.14 -12.79 -15.89
CA GLU A 42 2.65 -11.89 -16.93
C GLU A 42 1.31 -12.35 -17.52
N LYS A 43 1.10 -13.66 -17.64
CA LYS A 43 -0.12 -14.20 -18.23
C LYS A 43 -1.33 -13.96 -17.33
N LYS A 44 -1.16 -14.14 -16.03
CA LYS A 44 -2.24 -14.00 -15.05
C LYS A 44 -2.33 -12.61 -14.46
N ASN A 45 -1.37 -11.73 -14.76
CA ASN A 45 -1.27 -10.39 -14.18
C ASN A 45 -1.37 -10.44 -12.65
N ILE A 46 -0.63 -11.34 -12.05
CA ILE A 46 -0.57 -11.53 -10.59
C ILE A 46 0.88 -11.66 -10.16
N SER A 47 1.20 -11.14 -8.97
CA SER A 47 2.53 -11.28 -8.37
C SER A 47 2.48 -12.30 -7.25
N ARG A 48 3.59 -13.01 -7.06
CA ARG A 48 3.75 -13.95 -5.94
C ARG A 48 4.87 -13.48 -5.04
N ALA A 49 4.70 -13.65 -3.75
CA ALA A 49 5.68 -13.27 -2.75
C ALA A 49 6.37 -14.52 -2.19
N TYR A 50 7.67 -14.45 -2.10
CA TYR A 50 8.50 -15.50 -1.53
C TYR A 50 9.27 -14.96 -0.32
N ASP A 51 9.54 -15.82 0.64
CA ASP A 51 10.28 -15.43 1.85
C ASP A 51 11.80 -15.40 1.61
N ARG A 52 12.25 -15.94 0.49
CA ARG A 52 13.67 -15.99 0.07
C ARG A 52 13.81 -15.53 -1.35
N GLU A 53 15.02 -15.09 -1.69
CA GLU A 53 15.35 -14.78 -3.07
C GLU A 53 15.26 -16.06 -3.92
N GLU A 54 14.51 -15.96 -5.00
CA GLU A 54 14.34 -17.01 -6.00
C GLU A 54 14.73 -16.46 -7.37
N LYS A 55 14.97 -17.35 -8.33
CA LYS A 55 15.29 -16.93 -9.70
C LYS A 55 14.14 -16.10 -10.28
N GLY A 56 14.47 -14.93 -10.81
CA GLY A 56 13.49 -14.05 -11.45
C GLY A 56 12.68 -13.20 -10.48
N THR A 57 13.03 -13.17 -9.20
CA THR A 57 12.35 -12.34 -8.21
C THR A 57 13.04 -11.00 -8.03
N SER A 58 12.28 -10.03 -7.50
CA SER A 58 12.80 -8.72 -7.12
C SER A 58 12.47 -8.47 -5.65
N ALA A 59 13.45 -7.98 -4.91
CA ALA A 59 13.25 -7.64 -3.50
C ALA A 59 12.26 -6.50 -3.34
N CYS A 60 11.43 -6.57 -2.33
CA CYS A 60 10.48 -5.52 -1.99
C CYS A 60 10.32 -5.40 -0.48
N GLU A 61 10.11 -4.19 -0.03
CA GLU A 61 9.99 -3.88 1.39
C GLU A 61 8.93 -2.83 1.63
N LEU A 62 8.21 -2.97 2.72
CA LEU A 62 7.29 -1.95 3.21
C LEU A 62 7.25 -1.96 4.74
N ASP A 63 6.87 -0.82 5.30
CA ASP A 63 6.55 -0.71 6.72
C ASP A 63 5.05 -0.50 6.86
N TYR A 64 4.46 -0.99 7.93
CA TYR A 64 3.06 -0.72 8.22
C TYR A 64 2.85 -0.37 9.68
N ASP A 65 1.79 0.39 9.92
CA ASP A 65 1.28 0.72 11.25
C ASP A 65 -0.23 0.46 11.27
N TRP A 66 -0.70 -0.20 12.31
CA TRP A 66 -2.12 -0.47 12.50
C TRP A 66 -2.72 0.74 13.23
N LEU A 67 -3.55 1.52 12.51
CA LEU A 67 -4.07 2.79 13.01
C LEU A 67 -5.41 2.68 13.75
N ALA A 68 -6.29 1.80 13.30
CA ALA A 68 -7.67 1.77 13.81
C ALA A 68 -8.34 0.44 13.49
N SER A 69 -9.41 0.14 14.22
CA SER A 69 -10.18 -1.09 14.03
C SER A 69 -11.67 -0.79 14.07
N SER A 70 -12.44 -1.56 13.30
CA SER A 70 -13.88 -1.64 13.43
C SER A 70 -14.25 -3.09 13.77
N ASP A 71 -15.54 -3.41 13.78
CA ASP A 71 -15.99 -4.77 14.12
C ASP A 71 -15.42 -5.84 13.19
N ASN A 72 -15.27 -5.51 11.90
CA ASN A 72 -14.88 -6.49 10.89
C ASN A 72 -13.61 -6.14 10.12
N TYR A 73 -13.09 -4.92 10.27
CA TYR A 73 -12.00 -4.43 9.45
C TYR A 73 -10.95 -3.69 10.26
N PHE A 74 -9.76 -3.58 9.68
CA PHE A 74 -8.61 -2.96 10.31
C PHE A 74 -7.95 -2.00 9.33
N LEU A 75 -7.63 -0.80 9.78
CA LEU A 75 -6.98 0.22 8.95
C LEU A 75 -5.49 0.20 9.20
N LEU A 76 -4.73 0.00 8.13
CA LEU A 76 -3.27 0.05 8.15
C LEU A 76 -2.77 1.26 7.38
N GLU A 77 -1.76 1.93 7.94
CA GLU A 77 -0.95 2.88 7.19
C GLU A 77 0.25 2.13 6.64
N VAL A 78 0.50 2.23 5.34
CA VAL A 78 1.55 1.47 4.68
C VAL A 78 2.51 2.42 3.97
N ASN A 79 3.80 2.28 4.25
CA ASN A 79 4.86 3.05 3.61
C ASN A 79 5.74 2.08 2.81
N PRO A 80 5.50 1.94 1.49
CA PRO A 80 6.35 1.08 0.68
C PRO A 80 7.71 1.73 0.44
N LEU A 81 8.77 0.95 0.59
CA LEU A 81 10.15 1.38 0.32
C LEU A 81 10.57 1.05 -1.10
N THR A 82 9.81 0.20 -1.77
CA THR A 82 9.96 -0.18 -3.17
C THR A 82 8.60 -0.07 -3.86
N GLY A 83 8.58 -0.12 -5.18
CA GLY A 83 7.33 0.02 -5.95
C GLY A 83 7.11 -1.10 -6.95
N ARG A 84 7.13 -2.36 -6.52
CA ARG A 84 6.91 -3.50 -7.41
C ARG A 84 5.43 -3.68 -7.73
N HIS A 85 5.14 -4.35 -8.83
CA HIS A 85 3.78 -4.63 -9.28
C HIS A 85 2.96 -5.32 -8.18
N HIS A 86 1.81 -4.74 -7.83
CA HIS A 86 0.90 -5.22 -6.80
C HIS A 86 1.54 -5.43 -5.42
N GLN A 87 2.66 -4.75 -5.14
CA GLN A 87 3.46 -5.01 -3.95
C GLN A 87 2.67 -4.99 -2.64
N ILE A 88 1.95 -3.89 -2.36
CA ILE A 88 1.21 -3.77 -1.10
C ILE A 88 0.15 -4.87 -1.01
N ARG A 89 -0.56 -5.11 -2.11
CA ARG A 89 -1.62 -6.13 -2.17
C ARG A 89 -1.10 -7.52 -1.83
N VAL A 90 0.02 -7.92 -2.48
CA VAL A 90 0.56 -9.27 -2.30
C VAL A 90 1.27 -9.42 -0.96
N GLN A 91 1.96 -8.39 -0.48
CA GLN A 91 2.65 -8.46 0.82
C GLN A 91 1.67 -8.52 1.99
N LEU A 92 0.59 -7.73 1.96
CA LEU A 92 -0.43 -7.81 3.00
C LEU A 92 -1.16 -9.15 2.97
N SER A 93 -1.45 -9.67 1.78
CA SER A 93 -2.03 -11.00 1.63
C SER A 93 -1.10 -12.09 2.20
N LYS A 94 0.19 -12.00 1.91
CA LYS A 94 1.21 -12.93 2.42
C LYS A 94 1.25 -12.92 3.95
N MET A 95 1.05 -11.76 4.56
CA MET A 95 0.98 -11.60 6.01
C MET A 95 -0.30 -12.20 6.61
N GLY A 96 -1.27 -12.57 5.80
CA GLY A 96 -2.56 -13.08 6.25
C GLY A 96 -3.64 -12.01 6.34
N CYS A 97 -3.39 -10.82 5.81
CA CYS A 97 -4.30 -9.67 5.89
C CYS A 97 -4.67 -9.14 4.50
N PRO A 98 -5.46 -9.89 3.71
CA PRO A 98 -5.87 -9.40 2.39
C PRO A 98 -6.66 -8.11 2.50
N ILE A 99 -6.46 -7.24 1.53
CA ILE A 99 -7.18 -5.97 1.45
C ILE A 99 -8.65 -6.24 1.14
N LYS A 100 -9.54 -5.49 1.81
CA LYS A 100 -10.99 -5.59 1.57
C LYS A 100 -11.30 -5.40 0.09
N GLY A 101 -12.02 -6.35 -0.50
CA GLY A 101 -12.39 -6.34 -1.90
C GLY A 101 -11.38 -6.98 -2.85
N ASP A 102 -10.20 -7.33 -2.37
CA ASP A 102 -9.11 -7.83 -3.21
C ASP A 102 -9.14 -9.36 -3.33
N VAL A 103 -10.10 -9.87 -4.07
CA VAL A 103 -10.30 -11.31 -4.27
C VAL A 103 -9.10 -11.95 -4.97
N LYS A 104 -8.44 -11.22 -5.87
CA LYS A 104 -7.25 -11.72 -6.56
C LYS A 104 -6.16 -12.17 -5.58
N TYR A 105 -6.08 -11.54 -4.42
CA TYR A 105 -5.10 -11.86 -3.39
C TYR A 105 -5.71 -12.38 -2.09
N GLY A 106 -6.91 -12.94 -2.16
CA GLY A 106 -7.47 -13.75 -1.08
C GLY A 106 -8.60 -13.15 -0.27
N ALA A 107 -9.11 -11.98 -0.63
CA ALA A 107 -10.30 -11.44 0.03
C ALA A 107 -11.51 -12.35 -0.25
N ARG A 108 -12.45 -12.37 0.68
CA ARG A 108 -13.64 -13.24 0.59
C ARG A 108 -14.58 -12.85 -0.54
N ARG A 109 -14.69 -11.56 -0.84
CA ARG A 109 -15.60 -11.06 -1.87
C ARG A 109 -15.13 -9.72 -2.41
N THR A 110 -15.61 -9.38 -3.61
CA THR A 110 -15.36 -8.08 -4.21
C THR A 110 -16.22 -7.00 -3.54
N ASN A 111 -15.81 -5.76 -3.66
CA ASN A 111 -16.67 -4.63 -3.35
C ASN A 111 -17.71 -4.47 -4.48
N LYS A 112 -18.83 -3.81 -4.19
CA LYS A 112 -19.91 -3.62 -5.18
C LYS A 112 -19.45 -2.96 -6.46
N ASP A 113 -18.54 -1.98 -6.35
CA ASP A 113 -18.01 -1.24 -7.50
C ASP A 113 -16.75 -1.89 -8.11
N GLY A 114 -16.32 -3.04 -7.58
CA GLY A 114 -15.12 -3.73 -8.06
C GLY A 114 -13.81 -3.16 -7.59
N SER A 115 -13.83 -2.06 -6.83
CA SER A 115 -12.61 -1.46 -6.28
C SER A 115 -12.09 -2.24 -5.07
N ILE A 116 -10.85 -1.93 -4.66
CA ILE A 116 -10.28 -2.47 -3.42
C ILE A 116 -10.01 -1.32 -2.46
N HIS A 117 -9.96 -1.62 -1.16
CA HIS A 117 -9.72 -0.61 -0.13
C HIS A 117 -8.23 -0.33 0.04
N LEU A 118 -7.59 0.14 -1.03
CA LEU A 118 -6.21 0.61 -1.02
C LEU A 118 -6.21 2.04 -1.58
N HIS A 119 -5.75 2.99 -0.78
CA HIS A 119 -5.81 4.41 -1.09
C HIS A 119 -4.43 5.05 -0.98
N ALA A 120 -3.98 5.71 -2.04
CA ALA A 120 -2.76 6.53 -2.00
C ALA A 120 -3.07 7.79 -1.20
N ARG A 121 -2.75 7.77 0.10
CA ARG A 121 -3.17 8.79 1.05
C ARG A 121 -2.32 10.03 1.00
N GLN A 122 -0.99 9.88 0.91
CA GLN A 122 -0.10 11.03 1.03
C GLN A 122 1.19 10.80 0.26
N VAL A 123 1.73 11.87 -0.28
CA VAL A 123 3.06 11.89 -0.87
C VAL A 123 3.82 13.06 -0.29
N GLU A 124 5.08 12.82 0.05
CA GLU A 124 5.99 13.84 0.58
C GLU A 124 7.27 13.85 -0.25
N PHE A 125 7.69 15.01 -0.71
CA PHE A 125 8.90 15.16 -1.52
C PHE A 125 9.46 16.57 -1.37
N ILE A 126 10.70 16.77 -1.82
CA ILE A 126 11.32 18.09 -1.85
C ILE A 126 11.05 18.72 -3.22
N HIS A 127 10.50 19.93 -3.22
CA HIS A 127 10.20 20.63 -4.45
C HIS A 127 11.51 20.81 -5.27
N PRO A 128 11.52 20.41 -6.55
CA PRO A 128 12.77 20.37 -7.33
C PRO A 128 13.41 21.74 -7.59
N VAL A 129 12.63 22.81 -7.51
CA VAL A 129 13.13 24.17 -7.74
C VAL A 129 13.28 24.93 -6.43
N LYS A 130 12.22 24.99 -5.62
CA LYS A 130 12.20 25.75 -4.36
C LYS A 130 12.97 25.08 -3.23
N LYS A 131 13.26 23.78 -3.36
CA LYS A 131 13.96 23.00 -2.33
C LYS A 131 13.23 22.95 -0.98
N GLU A 132 11.92 23.17 -1.00
CA GLU A 132 11.06 23.08 0.17
C GLU A 132 10.34 21.72 0.21
N ALA A 133 10.07 21.24 1.42
CA ALA A 133 9.27 20.02 1.58
C ALA A 133 7.83 20.28 1.14
N VAL A 134 7.29 19.37 0.33
CA VAL A 134 5.90 19.42 -0.13
C VAL A 134 5.21 18.16 0.34
N ILE A 135 4.07 18.33 1.01
CA ILE A 135 3.23 17.23 1.47
C ILE A 135 1.86 17.38 0.83
N ILE A 136 1.44 16.36 0.08
CA ILE A 136 0.13 16.33 -0.56
C ILE A 136 -0.66 15.19 0.04
N THR A 137 -1.81 15.51 0.65
CA THR A 137 -2.70 14.52 1.27
C THR A 137 -3.99 14.44 0.47
N ALA A 138 -4.36 13.26 0.03
CA ALA A 138 -5.61 13.03 -0.68
C ALA A 138 -6.71 12.63 0.30
N PRO A 139 -7.93 13.19 0.16
CA PRO A 139 -9.05 12.76 0.99
C PRO A 139 -9.38 11.29 0.71
N VAL A 140 -9.96 10.61 1.70
CA VAL A 140 -10.39 9.23 1.49
C VAL A 140 -11.53 9.17 0.47
N PRO A 141 -11.67 8.04 -0.25
CA PRO A 141 -12.82 7.87 -1.15
C PRO A 141 -14.14 8.00 -0.40
N ASP A 142 -15.17 8.46 -1.12
CA ASP A 142 -16.52 8.62 -0.55
C ASP A 142 -17.20 7.24 -0.48
N GLU A 143 -16.93 6.54 0.62
CA GLU A 143 -17.43 5.20 0.84
C GLU A 143 -17.52 4.96 2.36
N VAL A 144 -18.46 4.15 2.78
CA VAL A 144 -18.87 4.00 4.18
C VAL A 144 -17.72 3.58 5.12
N VAL A 145 -16.91 2.60 4.72
CA VAL A 145 -15.82 2.10 5.57
C VAL A 145 -14.70 3.13 5.68
N TRP A 146 -14.32 3.74 4.55
CA TRP A 146 -13.32 4.81 4.55
C TRP A 146 -13.74 5.98 5.43
N LYS A 147 -15.00 6.43 5.31
CA LYS A 147 -15.52 7.56 6.09
C LYS A 147 -15.57 7.24 7.58
N ALA A 148 -15.92 6.01 7.94
CA ALA A 148 -15.93 5.58 9.34
C ALA A 148 -14.54 5.65 9.97
N PHE A 149 -13.52 5.18 9.27
CA PHE A 149 -12.15 5.25 9.76
C PHE A 149 -11.61 6.69 9.82
N GLU A 150 -11.90 7.49 8.80
CA GLU A 150 -11.50 8.90 8.80
C GLU A 150 -12.08 9.62 10.02
N LYS A 151 -13.35 9.40 10.31
CA LYS A 151 -14.02 9.98 11.48
C LYS A 151 -13.41 9.51 12.80
N GLN A 152 -13.04 8.22 12.88
CA GLN A 152 -12.43 7.65 14.06
C GLN A 152 -11.07 8.29 14.37
N LEU A 153 -10.31 8.67 13.35
CA LEU A 153 -8.98 9.28 13.48
C LEU A 153 -9.02 10.81 13.62
N ALA A 154 -10.16 11.44 13.41
CA ALA A 154 -10.29 12.89 13.50
C ALA A 154 -10.19 13.40 14.94
#